data_57bcbdf56ed9bd66e44b75cf517a92da
#
_entry.id   57bcbdf56ed9bd66e44b75cf517a92da
#
_cell.length_a   1.000
_cell.length_b   1.000
_cell.length_c   1.000
_cell.angle_alpha   90.00
_cell.angle_beta   90.00
_cell.angle_gamma   90.00
#
_symmetry.space_group_name_H-M   'P 1'
#
loop_
_entity.id
_entity.type
_entity.pdbx_description
1 polymer ?
#
loop_
_entity_poly.entity_id
_entity_poly.type
_entity_poly.pdbx_seq_one_letter_code
_entity_poly.pdbx_strand_id
1 'polypeptide(L)'
;MQERLLSLSFTTSINSQMDTSTTIFAPSSIQKMNLRKFGWPDASSSKQYFSIPNSLIYYIAKNPSSHKLYSKLIRTCKYFFEKNPILVAAKFQDCKDGINSLICSNEYLECKKNKQKCCIKIDIKKLKSKMWIIAEMDMDYGDKDYVSFILPKFYRCELYHFGLTDKIVTFDELEFFNSAKDLVLHETSIIYNDGTIVMLEKILERFPNVEFFEL
;
A
#
# COMPACT_ATOMS: atom_id res chain seq x y z
N MET A 1 -1.30 -11.06 -27.23
CA MET A 1 -0.04 -10.30 -27.02
C MET A 1 0.23 -10.31 -25.52
N GLN A 2 1.22 -11.12 -25.08
CA GLN A 2 1.56 -11.25 -23.66
C GLN A 2 2.50 -10.10 -23.26
N GLU A 3 2.02 -9.17 -22.47
CA GLU A 3 2.89 -8.19 -21.79
C GLU A 3 3.58 -8.88 -20.61
N ARG A 4 4.90 -8.98 -20.68
CA ARG A 4 5.75 -9.46 -19.60
C ARG A 4 5.73 -8.43 -18.48
N LEU A 5 5.17 -8.79 -17.34
CA LEU A 5 5.34 -8.08 -16.07
C LEU A 5 6.80 -8.20 -15.61
N LEU A 6 7.52 -7.11 -15.65
CA LEU A 6 8.88 -7.02 -15.12
C LEU A 6 8.85 -7.08 -13.60
N SER A 7 9.31 -8.18 -13.05
CA SER A 7 9.58 -8.34 -11.63
C SER A 7 10.73 -7.43 -11.22
N LEU A 8 10.50 -6.57 -10.24
CA LEU A 8 11.52 -5.70 -9.66
C LEU A 8 12.22 -6.40 -8.50
N SER A 9 13.30 -7.11 -8.82
CA SER A 9 14.27 -7.57 -7.84
C SER A 9 15.31 -6.47 -7.63
N PHE A 10 15.44 -5.99 -6.40
CA PHE A 10 16.56 -5.13 -6.01
C PHE A 10 17.81 -6.00 -5.80
N THR A 11 18.68 -6.05 -6.79
CA THR A 11 20.05 -6.55 -6.64
C THR A 11 21.02 -5.37 -6.58
N THR A 12 21.55 -5.11 -5.40
CA THR A 12 22.76 -4.28 -5.25
C THR A 12 23.97 -5.14 -5.60
N SER A 13 24.62 -4.82 -6.71
CA SER A 13 25.93 -5.39 -7.05
C SER A 13 27.00 -4.82 -6.12
N ILE A 14 27.58 -5.67 -5.29
CA ILE A 14 28.81 -5.37 -4.56
C ILE A 14 29.91 -6.16 -5.25
N ASN A 15 30.87 -5.46 -5.86
CA ASN A 15 32.13 -6.02 -6.30
C ASN A 15 32.92 -6.47 -5.07
N SER A 16 33.26 -7.75 -4.98
CA SER A 16 34.24 -8.27 -4.02
C SER A 16 35.37 -8.92 -4.77
N GLN A 17 36.56 -8.36 -4.59
CA GLN A 17 37.84 -9.04 -4.89
C GLN A 17 38.02 -10.20 -3.90
N MET A 18 38.49 -11.30 -4.43
CA MET A 18 38.92 -12.51 -3.69
C MET A 18 40.16 -12.22 -2.86
N ASP A 19 40.13 -12.66 -1.59
CA ASP A 19 41.30 -13.19 -0.92
C ASP A 19 40.92 -14.41 -0.08
N THR A 20 41.68 -15.46 -0.33
CA THR A 20 41.55 -16.79 0.28
C THR A 20 42.25 -16.84 1.62
N SER A 21 41.54 -17.19 2.68
CA SER A 21 42.10 -17.96 3.81
C SER A 21 41.03 -18.63 4.65
N THR A 22 41.11 -19.92 4.75
CA THR A 22 40.27 -20.88 5.45
C THR A 22 40.44 -20.73 6.98
N THR A 23 39.32 -20.50 7.69
CA THR A 23 39.25 -20.85 9.13
C THR A 23 37.84 -21.26 9.48
N ILE A 24 37.72 -22.48 10.01
CA ILE A 24 36.50 -23.12 10.50
C ILE A 24 36.17 -22.53 11.87
N PHE A 25 34.97 -21.90 12.03
CA PHE A 25 34.35 -21.69 13.35
C PHE A 25 32.85 -21.90 13.31
N ALA A 26 32.35 -22.47 14.42
CA ALA A 26 31.03 -22.98 14.70
C ALA A 26 29.90 -21.92 14.71
N PRO A 27 28.61 -22.33 14.64
CA PRO A 27 27.49 -21.41 14.48
C PRO A 27 27.05 -20.80 15.82
N SER A 28 27.21 -19.52 15.98
CA SER A 28 26.53 -18.80 17.05
C SER A 28 26.00 -17.46 16.56
N SER A 29 24.80 -17.17 17.01
CA SER A 29 24.09 -15.89 16.92
C SER A 29 23.22 -15.69 15.68
N ILE A 30 21.93 -15.88 15.92
CA ILE A 30 20.83 -15.27 15.17
C ILE A 30 21.08 -13.75 15.16
N GLN A 31 21.68 -13.23 14.10
CA GLN A 31 21.71 -11.80 13.87
C GLN A 31 20.27 -11.33 13.64
N LYS A 32 19.73 -10.57 14.62
CA LYS A 32 18.56 -9.73 14.42
C LYS A 32 18.79 -8.90 13.16
N MET A 33 18.08 -9.25 12.08
CA MET A 33 18.03 -8.38 10.91
C MET A 33 17.49 -7.02 11.36
N ASN A 34 18.38 -6.04 11.49
CA ASN A 34 17.98 -4.66 11.64
C ASN A 34 17.09 -4.31 10.45
N LEU A 35 15.79 -4.17 10.72
CA LEU A 35 14.87 -3.49 9.83
C LEU A 35 15.46 -2.12 9.52
N ARG A 36 16.14 -1.99 8.40
CA ARG A 36 16.62 -0.71 7.90
C ARG A 36 15.37 0.15 7.76
N LYS A 37 15.26 1.15 8.63
CA LYS A 37 14.30 2.23 8.45
C LYS A 37 14.42 2.67 6.99
N PHE A 38 13.34 2.60 6.24
CA PHE A 38 13.22 3.25 4.95
C PHE A 38 13.23 4.77 5.21
N GLY A 39 14.39 5.29 5.52
CA GLY A 39 14.65 6.72 5.53
C GLY A 39 15.42 7.02 4.25
N TRP A 40 14.93 7.95 3.46
CA TRP A 40 15.80 8.60 2.49
C TRP A 40 17.02 9.13 3.25
N PRO A 41 18.24 9.09 2.66
CA PRO A 41 19.40 9.70 3.27
C PRO A 41 19.03 11.12 3.72
N ASP A 42 19.39 11.49 4.95
CA ASP A 42 19.04 12.79 5.59
C ASP A 42 19.63 14.02 4.85
N ALA A 43 20.38 13.81 3.78
CA ALA A 43 20.86 14.88 2.92
C ALA A 43 19.67 15.58 2.25
N SER A 44 19.58 16.89 2.44
CA SER A 44 18.65 17.74 1.69
C SER A 44 18.81 17.49 0.18
N SER A 45 17.69 17.37 -0.53
CA SER A 45 17.74 17.22 -1.99
C SER A 45 18.44 18.42 -2.60
N SER A 46 19.42 18.17 -3.47
CA SER A 46 20.01 19.23 -4.29
C SER A 46 18.92 19.87 -5.16
N LYS A 47 19.01 21.18 -5.35
CA LYS A 47 18.06 21.94 -6.16
C LYS A 47 17.98 21.32 -7.57
N GLN A 48 16.79 20.89 -7.94
CA GLN A 48 16.54 20.29 -9.25
C GLN A 48 16.13 21.39 -10.25
N TYR A 49 16.73 21.35 -11.45
CA TYR A 49 16.37 22.22 -12.56
C TYR A 49 15.62 21.39 -13.62
N PHE A 50 14.39 21.72 -13.84
CA PHE A 50 13.55 21.08 -14.86
C PHE A 50 13.45 21.99 -16.09
N SER A 51 13.42 21.41 -17.29
CA SER A 51 13.24 22.14 -18.56
C SER A 51 11.83 22.68 -18.77
N ILE A 52 10.88 22.30 -17.91
CA ILE A 52 9.48 22.74 -17.93
C ILE A 52 9.17 23.65 -16.73
N PRO A 53 8.13 24.50 -16.79
CA PRO A 53 7.79 25.42 -15.71
C PRO A 53 7.59 24.73 -14.35
N ASN A 54 8.09 25.36 -13.28
CA ASN A 54 7.99 24.81 -11.90
C ASN A 54 6.53 24.56 -11.48
N SER A 55 5.58 25.38 -11.91
CA SER A 55 4.14 25.19 -11.65
C SER A 55 3.62 23.87 -12.23
N LEU A 56 4.07 23.52 -13.42
CA LEU A 56 3.68 22.28 -14.08
C LEU A 56 4.32 21.06 -13.39
N ILE A 57 5.59 21.18 -13.01
CA ILE A 57 6.27 20.13 -12.21
C ILE A 57 5.56 19.91 -10.88
N TYR A 58 5.19 21.00 -10.20
CA TYR A 58 4.45 20.91 -8.95
C TYR A 58 3.07 20.25 -9.13
N TYR A 59 2.35 20.60 -10.20
CA TYR A 59 1.07 19.99 -10.54
C TYR A 59 1.21 18.48 -10.77
N ILE A 60 2.21 18.05 -11.55
CA ILE A 60 2.50 16.62 -11.80
C ILE A 60 2.83 15.89 -10.50
N ALA A 61 3.61 16.53 -9.61
CA ALA A 61 3.96 15.94 -8.33
C ALA A 61 2.74 15.72 -7.42
N LYS A 62 1.79 16.68 -7.44
CA LYS A 62 0.58 16.63 -6.60
C LYS A 62 -0.52 15.74 -7.15
N ASN A 63 -0.58 15.56 -8.48
CA ASN A 63 -1.67 14.88 -9.17
C ASN A 63 -1.14 13.76 -10.09
N PRO A 64 -0.49 12.72 -9.55
CA PRO A 64 -0.03 11.60 -10.38
C PRO A 64 -1.25 10.87 -10.97
N SER A 65 -1.25 10.69 -12.30
CA SER A 65 -2.36 10.07 -13.02
C SER A 65 -2.45 8.55 -12.80
N SER A 66 -1.34 7.89 -12.48
CA SER A 66 -1.29 6.46 -12.18
C SER A 66 -0.17 6.11 -11.21
N HIS A 67 -0.35 5.01 -10.47
CA HIS A 67 0.67 4.49 -9.55
C HIS A 67 1.98 4.13 -10.28
N LYS A 68 1.88 3.64 -11.52
CA LYS A 68 3.05 3.31 -12.37
C LYS A 68 3.87 4.56 -12.71
N LEU A 69 3.19 5.64 -13.11
CA LEU A 69 3.85 6.92 -13.38
C LEU A 69 4.46 7.49 -12.12
N TYR A 70 3.72 7.53 -11.01
CA TYR A 70 4.23 8.02 -9.74
C TYR A 70 5.47 7.24 -9.28
N SER A 71 5.44 5.90 -9.36
CA SER A 71 6.60 5.05 -9.01
C SER A 71 7.83 5.33 -9.88
N LYS A 72 7.64 5.66 -11.16
CA LYS A 72 8.75 6.10 -12.03
C LYS A 72 9.30 7.46 -11.59
N LEU A 73 8.43 8.43 -11.33
CA LEU A 73 8.81 9.78 -10.94
C LEU A 73 9.64 9.78 -9.64
N ILE A 74 9.20 9.11 -8.60
CA ILE A 74 9.93 9.06 -7.31
C ILE A 74 11.26 8.31 -7.40
N ARG A 75 11.41 7.38 -8.34
CA ARG A 75 12.70 6.70 -8.59
C ARG A 75 13.70 7.59 -9.33
N THR A 76 13.21 8.47 -10.18
CA THR A 76 14.08 9.37 -10.97
C THR A 76 14.45 10.63 -10.19
N CYS A 77 13.57 11.12 -9.32
CA CYS A 77 13.80 12.35 -8.61
C CYS A 77 13.07 12.38 -7.25
N LYS A 78 13.83 12.54 -6.18
CA LYS A 78 13.35 12.65 -4.79
C LYS A 78 12.34 13.78 -4.60
N TYR A 79 12.42 14.84 -5.39
CA TYR A 79 11.50 15.98 -5.35
C TYR A 79 10.02 15.55 -5.38
N PHE A 80 9.66 14.58 -6.23
CA PHE A 80 8.28 14.13 -6.37
C PHE A 80 7.75 13.49 -5.08
N PHE A 81 8.57 12.70 -4.40
CA PHE A 81 8.21 12.13 -3.11
C PHE A 81 8.12 13.19 -2.01
N GLU A 82 9.09 14.12 -1.94
CA GLU A 82 9.08 15.20 -0.94
C GLU A 82 7.86 16.12 -1.08
N LYS A 83 7.40 16.36 -2.30
CA LYS A 83 6.22 17.21 -2.55
C LYS A 83 4.90 16.50 -2.30
N ASN A 84 4.84 15.19 -2.48
CA ASN A 84 3.64 14.39 -2.29
C ASN A 84 4.03 12.98 -1.81
N PRO A 85 4.30 12.80 -0.52
CA PRO A 85 4.77 11.53 0.01
C PRO A 85 3.63 10.50 0.01
N ILE A 86 3.61 9.65 -1.02
CA ILE A 86 2.66 8.55 -1.18
C ILE A 86 3.43 7.22 -1.14
N LEU A 87 2.94 6.29 -0.33
CA LEU A 87 3.41 4.93 -0.28
C LEU A 87 2.50 4.06 -1.16
N VAL A 88 3.03 3.56 -2.28
CA VAL A 88 2.30 2.64 -3.15
C VAL A 88 2.48 1.22 -2.65
N ALA A 89 1.38 0.53 -2.39
CA ALA A 89 1.37 -0.86 -1.95
C ALA A 89 0.33 -1.66 -2.74
N ALA A 90 0.65 -2.91 -3.05
CA ALA A 90 -0.28 -3.82 -3.71
C ALA A 90 -1.34 -4.34 -2.75
N LYS A 91 -0.93 -4.65 -1.52
CA LYS A 91 -1.83 -5.18 -0.49
C LYS A 91 -1.74 -4.37 0.80
N PHE A 92 -2.91 -4.18 1.42
CA PHE A 92 -3.07 -3.69 2.78
C PHE A 92 -3.90 -4.70 3.58
N GLN A 93 -3.48 -4.98 4.81
CA GLN A 93 -4.22 -5.81 5.76
C GLN A 93 -4.01 -5.27 7.17
N ASP A 94 -5.07 -5.17 7.95
CA ASP A 94 -4.95 -4.88 9.37
C ASP A 94 -4.38 -6.08 10.15
N CYS A 95 -3.90 -5.86 11.36
CA CYS A 95 -3.33 -6.89 12.20
C CYS A 95 -4.16 -7.09 13.47
N LYS A 96 -4.13 -8.33 13.99
CA LYS A 96 -4.82 -8.71 15.23
C LYS A 96 -4.49 -7.83 16.45
N ASP A 97 -3.38 -7.12 16.44
CA ASP A 97 -2.98 -6.25 17.54
C ASP A 97 -3.71 -4.87 17.55
N GLY A 98 -4.55 -4.60 16.55
CA GLY A 98 -5.32 -3.35 16.43
C GLY A 98 -4.48 -2.07 16.29
N ILE A 99 -3.15 -2.20 16.22
CA ILE A 99 -2.21 -1.05 16.18
C ILE A 99 -1.50 -0.99 14.84
N ASN A 100 -1.06 -2.15 14.36
CA ASN A 100 -0.26 -2.28 13.18
C ASN A 100 -1.08 -2.78 11.99
N SER A 101 -0.57 -2.46 10.81
CA SER A 101 -1.08 -3.00 9.56
C SER A 101 0.05 -3.60 8.75
N LEU A 102 -0.27 -4.61 7.96
CA LEU A 102 0.64 -5.26 7.05
C LEU A 102 0.46 -4.65 5.66
N ILE A 103 1.52 -4.13 5.09
CA ILE A 103 1.54 -3.67 3.70
C ILE A 103 2.49 -4.53 2.88
N CYS A 104 2.13 -4.79 1.64
CA CYS A 104 2.94 -5.56 0.71
C CYS A 104 3.12 -4.81 -0.60
N SER A 105 4.35 -4.86 -1.16
CA SER A 105 4.64 -4.30 -2.48
C SER A 105 4.19 -5.20 -3.62
N ASN A 106 3.96 -6.48 -3.34
CA ASN A 106 3.62 -7.51 -4.32
C ASN A 106 2.18 -7.97 -4.15
N GLU A 107 1.56 -8.34 -5.26
CA GLU A 107 0.26 -9.00 -5.28
C GLU A 107 0.30 -10.38 -4.58
N TYR A 108 -0.88 -10.90 -4.23
CA TYR A 108 -1.03 -12.10 -3.40
C TYR A 108 -0.18 -13.30 -3.86
N LEU A 109 -0.22 -13.65 -5.14
CA LEU A 109 0.50 -14.83 -5.64
C LEU A 109 2.01 -14.68 -5.52
N GLU A 110 2.57 -13.52 -5.81
CA GLU A 110 3.99 -13.24 -5.64
C GLU A 110 4.37 -13.15 -4.16
N CYS A 111 3.54 -12.52 -3.36
CA CYS A 111 3.72 -12.43 -1.92
C CYS A 111 3.79 -13.83 -1.29
N LYS A 112 2.87 -14.72 -1.67
CA LYS A 112 2.85 -16.12 -1.21
C LYS A 112 4.09 -16.90 -1.66
N LYS A 113 4.52 -16.75 -2.92
CA LYS A 113 5.76 -17.36 -3.43
C LYS A 113 6.98 -16.91 -2.64
N ASN A 114 7.04 -15.65 -2.27
CA ASN A 114 8.12 -15.05 -1.47
C ASN A 114 7.99 -15.30 0.04
N LYS A 115 7.05 -16.17 0.47
CA LYS A 115 6.79 -16.47 1.88
C LYS A 115 6.58 -15.20 2.72
N GLN A 116 5.86 -14.22 2.18
CA GLN A 116 5.54 -12.91 2.79
C GLN A 116 6.76 -12.04 3.15
N LYS A 117 7.95 -12.33 2.63
CA LYS A 117 9.16 -11.50 2.87
C LYS A 117 9.05 -10.09 2.29
N CYS A 118 8.12 -9.86 1.37
CA CYS A 118 7.80 -8.54 0.79
C CYS A 118 6.88 -7.72 1.70
N CYS A 119 6.30 -8.30 2.74
CA CYS A 119 5.37 -7.63 3.63
C CYS A 119 6.11 -6.89 4.75
N ILE A 120 5.65 -5.68 5.03
CA ILE A 120 6.20 -4.83 6.09
C ILE A 120 5.07 -4.50 7.06
N LYS A 121 5.33 -4.72 8.35
CA LYS A 121 4.44 -4.33 9.42
C LYS A 121 4.68 -2.88 9.79
N ILE A 122 3.64 -2.05 9.75
CA ILE A 122 3.73 -0.62 10.02
C ILE A 122 2.71 -0.19 11.09
N ASP A 123 3.11 0.76 11.93
CA ASP A 123 2.19 1.49 12.81
C ASP A 123 1.53 2.60 12.00
N ILE A 124 0.24 2.41 11.69
CA ILE A 124 -0.50 3.31 10.81
C ILE A 124 -0.67 4.71 11.44
N LYS A 125 -0.71 4.78 12.79
CA LYS A 125 -0.84 6.06 13.51
C LYS A 125 0.39 6.95 13.29
N LYS A 126 1.57 6.33 13.18
CA LYS A 126 2.86 7.03 12.97
C LYS A 126 3.15 7.30 11.50
N LEU A 127 2.37 6.75 10.58
CA LEU A 127 2.59 6.97 9.16
C LEU A 127 2.30 8.42 8.77
N LYS A 128 3.32 9.14 8.28
CA LYS A 128 3.21 10.52 7.79
C LYS A 128 2.81 10.60 6.32
N SER A 129 3.15 9.59 5.54
CA SER A 129 2.80 9.48 4.12
C SER A 129 1.36 9.00 3.96
N LYS A 130 0.70 9.40 2.86
CA LYS A 130 -0.53 8.74 2.43
C LYS A 130 -0.21 7.42 1.73
N MET A 131 -1.20 6.55 1.62
CA MET A 131 -1.08 5.25 0.94
C MET A 131 -1.90 5.23 -0.34
N TRP A 132 -1.37 4.57 -1.36
CA TRP A 132 -2.08 4.24 -2.59
C TRP A 132 -2.11 2.72 -2.71
N ILE A 133 -3.27 2.11 -2.48
CA ILE A 133 -3.45 0.66 -2.53
C ILE A 133 -3.96 0.28 -3.92
N ILE A 134 -3.32 -0.72 -4.54
CA ILE A 134 -3.50 -0.99 -5.98
C ILE A 134 -4.04 -2.38 -6.33
N ALA A 135 -4.31 -3.25 -5.35
CA ALA A 135 -4.84 -4.59 -5.63
C ALA A 135 -5.78 -5.11 -4.54
N GLU A 136 -5.31 -5.27 -3.31
CA GLU A 136 -6.05 -5.97 -2.27
C GLU A 136 -6.10 -5.18 -0.97
N MET A 137 -7.25 -5.20 -0.32
CA MET A 137 -7.44 -4.62 1.01
C MET A 137 -8.33 -5.52 1.85
N ASP A 138 -7.78 -6.01 2.98
CA ASP A 138 -8.49 -6.82 3.97
C ASP A 138 -8.48 -6.10 5.32
N MET A 139 -9.64 -5.96 5.93
CA MET A 139 -9.82 -5.39 7.28
C MET A 139 -10.65 -6.36 8.12
N ASP A 140 -9.97 -7.38 8.65
CA ASP A 140 -10.57 -8.48 9.42
C ASP A 140 -10.49 -8.26 10.93
N TYR A 141 -9.62 -7.36 11.36
CA TYR A 141 -9.31 -7.11 12.77
C TYR A 141 -9.57 -5.64 13.12
N GLY A 142 -9.21 -5.27 14.33
CA GLY A 142 -9.38 -3.89 14.83
C GLY A 142 -10.82 -3.55 15.19
N ASP A 143 -11.05 -2.30 15.59
CA ASP A 143 -12.34 -1.80 16.05
C ASP A 143 -13.35 -1.69 14.87
N LYS A 144 -14.63 -1.65 15.19
CA LYS A 144 -15.72 -1.58 14.20
C LYS A 144 -15.64 -0.33 13.32
N ASP A 145 -15.13 0.76 13.84
CA ASP A 145 -14.95 2.05 13.17
C ASP A 145 -13.56 2.23 12.53
N TYR A 146 -12.79 1.12 12.43
CA TYR A 146 -11.41 1.17 11.91
C TYR A 146 -11.32 1.74 10.49
N VAL A 147 -12.34 1.52 9.64
CA VAL A 147 -12.38 2.08 8.28
C VAL A 147 -12.34 3.60 8.32
N SER A 148 -13.23 4.23 9.10
CA SER A 148 -13.30 5.68 9.25
C SER A 148 -11.99 6.27 9.80
N PHE A 149 -11.35 5.54 10.73
CA PHE A 149 -10.06 5.94 11.29
C PHE A 149 -8.93 5.93 10.25
N ILE A 150 -8.88 4.93 9.37
CA ILE A 150 -7.79 4.75 8.42
C ILE A 150 -7.99 5.50 7.10
N LEU A 151 -9.24 5.78 6.72
CA LEU A 151 -9.60 6.41 5.45
C LEU A 151 -8.78 7.69 5.15
N PRO A 152 -8.53 8.61 6.10
CA PRO A 152 -7.72 9.79 5.86
C PRO A 152 -6.25 9.51 5.50
N LYS A 153 -5.77 8.28 5.74
CA LYS A 153 -4.41 7.85 5.39
C LYS A 153 -4.28 7.41 3.94
N PHE A 154 -5.40 7.16 3.25
CA PHE A 154 -5.34 6.80 1.85
C PHE A 154 -5.28 8.04 0.96
N TYR A 155 -4.47 7.94 -0.09
CA TYR A 155 -4.45 8.86 -1.22
C TYR A 155 -5.46 8.41 -2.28
N ARG A 156 -5.44 7.09 -2.59
CA ARG A 156 -6.30 6.43 -3.57
C ARG A 156 -6.33 4.93 -3.31
N CYS A 157 -7.45 4.30 -3.64
CA CYS A 157 -7.60 2.85 -3.70
C CYS A 157 -8.01 2.45 -5.12
N GLU A 158 -7.24 1.54 -5.73
CA GLU A 158 -7.51 0.94 -7.04
C GLU A 158 -7.56 -0.58 -6.82
N LEU A 159 -8.65 -1.04 -6.20
CA LEU A 159 -8.74 -2.39 -5.66
C LEU A 159 -9.31 -3.36 -6.71
N TYR A 160 -8.76 -4.57 -6.71
CA TYR A 160 -9.43 -5.74 -7.25
C TYR A 160 -10.27 -6.42 -6.17
N HIS A 161 -9.69 -6.65 -4.97
CA HIS A 161 -10.34 -7.27 -3.81
C HIS A 161 -10.48 -6.28 -2.65
N PHE A 162 -11.68 -6.26 -2.05
CA PHE A 162 -11.98 -5.50 -0.84
C PHE A 162 -12.77 -6.35 0.14
N GLY A 163 -12.15 -6.70 1.27
CA GLY A 163 -12.72 -7.51 2.35
C GLY A 163 -12.87 -6.72 3.65
N LEU A 164 -14.05 -6.85 4.27
CA LEU A 164 -14.36 -6.31 5.58
C LEU A 164 -14.99 -7.40 6.46
N THR A 165 -14.53 -7.51 7.71
CA THR A 165 -15.11 -8.41 8.71
C THR A 165 -15.37 -7.66 10.01
N ASP A 166 -16.60 -7.76 10.53
CA ASP A 166 -17.07 -7.09 11.76
C ASP A 166 -16.78 -5.59 11.79
N LYS A 167 -17.20 -4.87 10.73
CA LYS A 167 -17.01 -3.42 10.59
C LYS A 167 -18.35 -2.67 10.50
N ILE A 168 -18.28 -1.39 10.87
CA ILE A 168 -19.35 -0.42 10.61
C ILE A 168 -18.76 0.64 9.67
N VAL A 169 -19.36 0.79 8.50
CA VAL A 169 -18.86 1.70 7.45
C VAL A 169 -20.01 2.58 6.98
N THR A 170 -19.75 3.86 6.80
CA THR A 170 -20.77 4.74 6.21
C THR A 170 -20.84 4.55 4.70
N PHE A 171 -22.03 4.77 4.16
CA PHE A 171 -22.27 4.65 2.72
C PHE A 171 -21.37 5.56 1.88
N ASP A 172 -21.04 6.75 2.41
CA ASP A 172 -20.16 7.70 1.74
C ASP A 172 -18.69 7.22 1.73
N GLU A 173 -18.25 6.50 2.75
CA GLU A 173 -16.89 5.93 2.81
C GLU A 173 -16.68 4.84 1.76
N LEU A 174 -17.73 4.11 1.37
CA LEU A 174 -17.63 3.08 0.32
C LEU A 174 -17.18 3.64 -1.03
N GLU A 175 -17.48 4.90 -1.32
CA GLU A 175 -17.06 5.57 -2.56
C GLU A 175 -15.54 5.47 -2.80
N PHE A 176 -14.78 5.44 -1.71
CA PHE A 176 -13.32 5.35 -1.78
C PHE A 176 -12.82 4.01 -2.31
N PHE A 177 -13.65 2.97 -2.24
CA PHE A 177 -13.32 1.59 -2.59
C PHE A 177 -14.09 1.07 -3.81
N ASN A 178 -14.80 1.93 -4.52
CA ASN A 178 -15.74 1.59 -5.61
C ASN A 178 -15.11 0.91 -6.83
N SER A 179 -13.78 0.85 -6.90
CA SER A 179 -13.03 0.14 -7.94
C SER A 179 -13.00 -1.39 -7.74
N ALA A 180 -13.40 -1.88 -6.56
CA ALA A 180 -13.32 -3.29 -6.24
C ALA A 180 -14.21 -4.14 -7.17
N LYS A 181 -13.67 -5.30 -7.57
CA LYS A 181 -14.36 -6.31 -8.38
C LYS A 181 -14.78 -7.52 -7.55
N ASP A 182 -14.06 -7.77 -6.49
CA ASP A 182 -14.29 -8.83 -5.52
C ASP A 182 -14.56 -8.13 -4.17
N LEU A 183 -15.81 -8.25 -3.69
CA LEU A 183 -16.30 -7.57 -2.49
C LEU A 183 -16.80 -8.60 -1.48
N VAL A 184 -16.16 -8.62 -0.31
CA VAL A 184 -16.48 -9.53 0.80
C VAL A 184 -16.86 -8.71 2.03
N LEU A 185 -18.10 -8.89 2.55
CA LEU A 185 -18.61 -8.13 3.68
C LEU A 185 -19.15 -9.08 4.76
N HIS A 186 -18.26 -9.66 5.57
CA HIS A 186 -18.65 -10.54 6.66
C HIS A 186 -19.03 -9.74 7.92
N GLU A 187 -20.21 -10.02 8.48
CA GLU A 187 -20.69 -9.39 9.73
C GLU A 187 -20.56 -7.84 9.71
N THR A 188 -20.58 -7.25 8.53
CA THR A 188 -20.33 -5.83 8.31
C THR A 188 -21.64 -5.07 8.11
N SER A 189 -21.77 -3.94 8.81
CA SER A 189 -22.94 -3.06 8.70
C SER A 189 -22.59 -1.82 7.88
N ILE A 190 -23.32 -1.60 6.80
CA ILE A 190 -23.25 -0.36 6.04
C ILE A 190 -24.40 0.54 6.45
N ILE A 191 -24.08 1.77 6.88
CA ILE A 191 -25.05 2.72 7.41
C ILE A 191 -24.99 4.06 6.69
N TYR A 192 -26.11 4.77 6.66
CA TYR A 192 -26.13 6.19 6.32
C TYR A 192 -25.63 7.04 7.50
N ASN A 193 -25.36 8.32 7.25
CA ASN A 193 -24.89 9.26 8.29
C ASN A 193 -25.90 9.48 9.42
N ASP A 194 -27.17 9.15 9.21
CA ASP A 194 -28.22 9.18 10.22
C ASP A 194 -28.31 7.88 11.04
N GLY A 195 -27.45 6.89 10.76
CA GLY A 195 -27.40 5.59 11.43
C GLY A 195 -28.37 4.54 10.86
N THR A 196 -29.15 4.85 9.84
CA THR A 196 -30.04 3.86 9.19
C THR A 196 -29.23 2.90 8.32
N ILE A 197 -29.67 1.63 8.25
CA ILE A 197 -28.99 0.58 7.47
C ILE A 197 -29.23 0.81 5.98
N VAL A 198 -28.16 0.68 5.20
CA VAL A 198 -28.21 0.77 3.73
C VAL A 198 -28.71 -0.55 3.14
N MET A 199 -29.63 -0.49 2.21
CA MET A 199 -30.12 -1.66 1.49
C MET A 199 -29.05 -2.21 0.54
N LEU A 200 -29.04 -3.53 0.34
CA LEU A 200 -28.03 -4.22 -0.46
C LEU A 200 -27.93 -3.68 -1.90
N GLU A 201 -29.07 -3.35 -2.50
CA GLU A 201 -29.10 -2.81 -3.87
C GLU A 201 -28.31 -1.50 -3.97
N LYS A 202 -28.41 -0.66 -2.93
CA LYS A 202 -27.66 0.61 -2.87
C LYS A 202 -26.16 0.39 -2.68
N ILE A 203 -25.77 -0.65 -1.94
CA ILE A 203 -24.37 -1.04 -1.80
C ILE A 203 -23.84 -1.46 -3.17
N LEU A 204 -24.53 -2.34 -3.87
CA LEU A 204 -24.13 -2.83 -5.19
C LEU A 204 -24.06 -1.71 -6.25
N GLU A 205 -24.95 -0.71 -6.18
CA GLU A 205 -24.88 0.48 -7.05
C GLU A 205 -23.54 1.25 -6.90
N ARG A 206 -22.88 1.19 -5.73
CA ARG A 206 -21.56 1.83 -5.50
C ARG A 206 -20.40 1.08 -6.14
N PHE A 207 -20.58 -0.21 -6.43
CA PHE A 207 -19.54 -1.07 -7.00
C PHE A 207 -19.92 -1.53 -8.42
N PRO A 208 -19.91 -0.64 -9.42
CA PRO A 208 -20.42 -0.95 -10.76
C PRO A 208 -19.63 -2.02 -11.50
N ASN A 209 -18.42 -2.33 -11.01
CA ASN A 209 -17.53 -3.32 -11.63
C ASN A 209 -17.42 -4.61 -10.80
N VAL A 210 -18.30 -4.82 -9.81
CA VAL A 210 -18.24 -6.02 -8.97
C VAL A 210 -18.57 -7.27 -9.79
N GLU A 211 -17.69 -8.26 -9.72
CA GLU A 211 -17.78 -9.55 -10.39
C GLU A 211 -18.08 -10.68 -9.39
N PHE A 212 -17.60 -10.51 -8.15
CA PHE A 212 -17.86 -11.44 -7.04
C PHE A 212 -18.31 -10.67 -5.80
N PHE A 213 -19.33 -11.20 -5.12
CA PHE A 213 -19.90 -10.60 -3.92
C PHE A 213 -20.22 -11.68 -2.88
N GLU A 214 -19.75 -11.50 -1.63
CA GLU A 214 -19.99 -12.38 -0.49
C GLU A 214 -20.41 -11.57 0.73
N LEU A 215 -21.42 -12.09 1.50
CA LEU A 215 -21.95 -11.51 2.74
C LEU A 215 -21.72 -12.44 3.93
#